data_8c09d18a3a72b9a814cb5ec58a985a42
#
_entry.id   8c09d18a3a72b9a814cb5ec58a985a42
#
_cell.length_a   1.000
_cell.length_b   1.000
_cell.length_c   1.000
_cell.angle_alpha   90.00
_cell.angle_beta   90.00
_cell.angle_gamma   90.00
#
_symmetry.space_group_name_H-M   'P 1'
#
loop_
_entity.id
_entity.type
_entity.pdbx_description
1 polymer ?
#
loop_
_entity_poly.entity_id
_entity_poly.type
_entity_poly.pdbx_seq_one_letter_code
_entity_poly.pdbx_strand_id
1 'polypeptide(L)'
;DDGQGWYVDRDLERGQTRPALTAAALFPLWLDVADRAQARRTAQAVETQLLRDGGLLTTTVATGQQWDAPNGWAPLQWVAVDGLQRHGQDTLARRIGTRFLRTVQTVYDREGKLVEKYVVDGSATGGGGGEYPLQDGFGWSNGVTLALLDRLCAPKRVCNSAQEVETAD
;
A
#
# COMPACT_ATOMS: atom_id res chain seq x y z
N ASP A 1 -3.77 -11.27 -16.11
CA ASP A 1 -4.08 -12.69 -16.29
C ASP A 1 -5.58 -12.91 -16.08
N ASP A 2 -6.29 -13.31 -17.15
CA ASP A 2 -7.76 -13.48 -17.11
C ASP A 2 -8.19 -14.64 -16.19
N GLY A 3 -7.28 -15.57 -15.89
CA GLY A 3 -7.57 -16.70 -15.00
C GLY A 3 -7.51 -16.33 -13.52
N GLN A 4 -6.72 -15.33 -13.15
CA GLN A 4 -6.53 -14.94 -11.74
C GLN A 4 -7.23 -13.64 -11.37
N GLY A 5 -7.61 -12.82 -12.35
CA GLY A 5 -8.35 -11.58 -12.12
C GLY A 5 -7.51 -10.37 -11.74
N TRP A 6 -6.17 -10.47 -11.73
CA TRP A 6 -5.27 -9.35 -11.46
C TRP A 6 -4.06 -9.36 -12.40
N TYR A 7 -3.32 -8.25 -12.42
CA TYR A 7 -2.09 -8.15 -13.19
C TYR A 7 -0.95 -8.93 -12.52
N VAL A 8 -0.19 -9.64 -13.33
CA VAL A 8 0.94 -10.47 -12.89
C VAL A 8 2.18 -10.17 -13.75
N ASP A 9 3.35 -10.44 -13.21
CA ASP A 9 4.59 -10.37 -13.96
C ASP A 9 4.66 -11.49 -15.00
N ARG A 10 5.28 -11.19 -16.13
CA ARG A 10 5.56 -12.15 -17.19
C ARG A 10 7.06 -12.24 -17.46
N ASP A 11 7.61 -13.42 -17.34
CA ASP A 11 8.96 -13.73 -17.78
C ASP A 11 8.97 -13.73 -19.34
N LEU A 12 9.64 -12.75 -19.92
CA LEU A 12 9.66 -12.57 -21.37
C LEU A 12 10.52 -13.61 -22.08
N GLU A 13 11.54 -14.18 -21.41
CA GLU A 13 12.40 -15.22 -21.98
C GLU A 13 11.68 -16.57 -22.02
N ARG A 14 10.98 -16.90 -20.94
CA ARG A 14 10.27 -18.18 -20.80
C ARG A 14 8.81 -18.13 -21.23
N GLY A 15 8.26 -16.93 -21.45
CA GLY A 15 6.86 -16.73 -21.80
C GLY A 15 5.87 -17.11 -20.69
N GLN A 16 6.35 -17.30 -19.46
CA GLN A 16 5.55 -17.75 -18.32
C GLN A 16 5.10 -16.58 -17.45
N THR A 17 3.90 -16.67 -16.89
CA THR A 17 3.41 -15.73 -15.90
C THR A 17 3.79 -16.17 -14.50
N ARG A 18 4.06 -15.19 -13.60
CA ARG A 18 4.29 -15.43 -12.18
C ARG A 18 3.01 -15.12 -11.42
N PRO A 19 2.34 -16.11 -10.82
CA PRO A 19 1.00 -15.93 -10.26
C PRO A 19 0.94 -15.17 -8.93
N ALA A 20 2.09 -14.84 -8.33
CA ALA A 20 2.11 -14.14 -7.05
C ALA A 20 1.49 -12.74 -7.16
N LEU A 21 0.52 -12.44 -6.30
CA LEU A 21 -0.01 -11.09 -6.18
C LEU A 21 0.98 -10.21 -5.42
N THR A 22 1.35 -9.11 -6.05
CA THR A 22 2.15 -8.05 -5.44
C THR A 22 1.46 -6.70 -5.61
N ALA A 23 1.84 -5.71 -4.82
CA ALA A 23 1.34 -4.34 -4.97
C ALA A 23 1.67 -3.72 -6.35
N ALA A 24 2.65 -4.29 -7.08
CA ALA A 24 2.94 -3.91 -8.46
C ALA A 24 1.77 -4.14 -9.42
N ALA A 25 0.82 -5.02 -9.09
CA ALA A 25 -0.42 -5.20 -9.85
C ALA A 25 -1.26 -3.92 -9.98
N LEU A 26 -0.98 -2.89 -9.16
CA LEU A 26 -1.67 -1.60 -9.19
C LEU A 26 -1.05 -0.58 -10.14
N PHE A 27 0.16 -0.83 -10.68
CA PHE A 27 0.77 0.09 -11.66
C PHE A 27 -0.08 0.29 -12.91
N PRO A 28 -0.71 -0.73 -13.52
CA PRO A 28 -1.60 -0.51 -14.65
C PRO A 28 -2.80 0.39 -14.35
N LEU A 29 -3.31 0.40 -13.11
CA LEU A 29 -4.33 1.34 -12.67
C LEU A 29 -3.76 2.75 -12.54
N TRP A 30 -2.60 2.88 -11.94
CA TRP A 30 -1.93 4.15 -11.75
C TRP A 30 -1.53 4.83 -13.06
N LEU A 31 -1.13 4.04 -14.06
CA LEU A 31 -0.75 4.48 -15.39
C LEU A 31 -1.94 4.63 -16.35
N ASP A 32 -3.17 4.39 -15.87
CA ASP A 32 -4.42 4.48 -16.65
C ASP A 32 -4.46 3.59 -17.90
N VAL A 33 -3.81 2.41 -17.81
CA VAL A 33 -3.84 1.39 -18.87
C VAL A 33 -4.82 0.25 -18.58
N ALA A 34 -5.36 0.16 -17.37
CA ALA A 34 -6.36 -0.81 -16.97
C ALA A 34 -7.76 -0.38 -17.44
N ASP A 35 -8.54 -1.31 -17.99
CA ASP A 35 -9.97 -1.06 -18.17
C ASP A 35 -10.74 -1.15 -16.83
N ARG A 36 -12.01 -0.72 -16.85
CA ARG A 36 -12.85 -0.72 -15.64
C ARG A 36 -13.05 -2.11 -15.02
N ALA A 37 -13.14 -3.15 -15.83
CA ALA A 37 -13.35 -4.50 -15.33
C ALA A 37 -12.06 -5.07 -14.72
N GLN A 38 -10.93 -4.83 -15.35
CA GLN A 38 -9.60 -5.18 -14.83
C GLN A 38 -9.30 -4.44 -13.54
N ALA A 39 -9.58 -3.14 -13.48
CA ALA A 39 -9.38 -2.33 -12.28
C ALA A 39 -10.21 -2.85 -11.09
N ARG A 40 -11.49 -3.19 -11.28
CA ARG A 40 -12.33 -3.77 -10.22
C ARG A 40 -11.82 -5.12 -9.74
N ARG A 41 -11.45 -6.03 -10.64
CA ARG A 41 -10.93 -7.34 -10.26
C ARG A 41 -9.62 -7.22 -9.48
N THR A 42 -8.71 -6.36 -9.96
CA THR A 42 -7.44 -6.08 -9.27
C THR A 42 -7.68 -5.46 -7.90
N ALA A 43 -8.58 -4.48 -7.79
CA ALA A 43 -8.95 -3.87 -6.51
C ALA A 43 -9.47 -4.90 -5.52
N GLN A 44 -10.37 -5.80 -5.94
CA GLN A 44 -10.90 -6.87 -5.10
C GLN A 44 -9.80 -7.84 -4.62
N ALA A 45 -8.89 -8.24 -5.50
CA ALA A 45 -7.77 -9.12 -5.14
C ALA A 45 -6.82 -8.45 -4.13
N VAL A 46 -6.50 -7.18 -4.37
CA VAL A 46 -5.66 -6.36 -3.48
C VAL A 46 -6.32 -6.19 -2.11
N GLU A 47 -7.60 -5.88 -2.06
CA GLU A 47 -8.36 -5.71 -0.81
C GLU A 47 -8.34 -6.99 0.03
N THR A 48 -8.57 -8.14 -0.59
CA THR A 48 -8.67 -9.41 0.11
C THR A 48 -7.32 -10.00 0.51
N GLN A 49 -6.28 -9.81 -0.30
CA GLN A 49 -5.01 -10.50 -0.12
C GLN A 49 -3.88 -9.62 0.41
N LEU A 50 -3.85 -8.32 0.09
CA LEU A 50 -2.74 -7.43 0.46
C LEU A 50 -3.09 -6.41 1.53
N LEU A 51 -4.36 -5.98 1.65
CA LEU A 51 -4.73 -4.98 2.65
C LEU A 51 -4.64 -5.57 4.07
N ARG A 52 -3.96 -4.85 4.96
CA ARG A 52 -3.79 -5.17 6.38
C ARG A 52 -4.13 -3.95 7.23
N ASP A 53 -4.09 -4.11 8.55
CA ASP A 53 -4.44 -3.02 9.48
C ASP A 53 -3.52 -1.81 9.38
N GLY A 54 -2.26 -2.01 9.03
CA GLY A 54 -1.27 -0.94 8.87
C GLY A 54 -1.11 -0.39 7.46
N GLY A 55 -1.88 -0.87 6.47
CA GLY A 55 -1.75 -0.46 5.08
C GLY A 55 -1.66 -1.65 4.12
N LEU A 56 -1.02 -1.45 2.97
CA LEU A 56 -0.90 -2.45 1.91
C LEU A 56 0.44 -3.19 2.01
N LEU A 57 0.39 -4.51 2.08
CA LEU A 57 1.57 -5.37 1.92
C LEU A 57 2.17 -5.20 0.52
N THR A 58 3.47 -5.37 0.42
CA THR A 58 4.15 -5.47 -0.87
C THR A 58 3.77 -6.75 -1.61
N THR A 59 3.73 -7.87 -0.89
CA THR A 59 3.33 -9.20 -1.38
C THR A 59 2.82 -10.05 -0.22
N THR A 60 2.19 -11.18 -0.50
CA THR A 60 1.79 -12.17 0.50
C THR A 60 2.92 -13.14 0.88
N VAL A 61 4.05 -13.07 0.18
CA VAL A 61 5.21 -13.94 0.41
C VAL A 61 6.06 -13.39 1.56
N ALA A 62 6.61 -14.28 2.39
CA ALA A 62 7.49 -13.94 3.50
C ALA A 62 8.73 -14.85 3.46
N THR A 63 9.80 -14.36 2.84
CA THR A 63 11.10 -15.05 2.74
C THR A 63 12.22 -14.35 3.49
N GLY A 64 11.91 -13.23 4.14
CA GLY A 64 12.87 -12.40 4.85
C GLY A 64 13.57 -11.35 3.97
N GLN A 65 13.11 -11.18 2.73
CA GLN A 65 13.61 -10.12 1.86
C GLN A 65 12.95 -8.77 2.16
N GLN A 66 13.56 -7.68 1.67
CA GLN A 66 13.12 -6.32 1.93
C GLN A 66 11.72 -6.02 1.40
N TRP A 67 11.38 -6.56 0.22
CA TRP A 67 10.12 -6.33 -0.47
C TRP A 67 9.08 -7.43 -0.21
N ASP A 68 9.26 -8.17 0.87
CA ASP A 68 8.35 -9.23 1.32
C ASP A 68 7.38 -8.74 2.40
N ALA A 69 6.39 -9.59 2.71
CA ALA A 69 5.63 -9.44 3.94
C ALA A 69 6.58 -9.57 5.16
N PRO A 70 6.35 -8.81 6.23
CA PRO A 70 5.19 -7.97 6.54
C PRO A 70 5.31 -6.50 6.08
N ASN A 71 6.25 -6.20 5.19
CA ASN A 71 6.60 -4.83 4.86
C ASN A 71 5.61 -4.17 3.88
N GLY A 72 5.30 -2.91 4.15
CA GLY A 72 4.66 -1.97 3.24
C GLY A 72 5.59 -0.80 2.94
N TRP A 73 5.65 -0.40 1.69
CA TRP A 73 6.52 0.63 1.17
C TRP A 73 5.73 1.86 0.73
N ALA A 74 6.14 3.04 1.15
CA ALA A 74 5.42 4.28 0.88
C ALA A 74 5.09 4.51 -0.61
N PRO A 75 6.00 4.29 -1.58
CA PRO A 75 5.68 4.43 -3.00
C PRO A 75 4.53 3.54 -3.45
N LEU A 76 4.46 2.32 -2.96
CA LEU A 76 3.39 1.38 -3.34
C LEU A 76 2.04 1.76 -2.72
N GLN A 77 2.03 2.37 -1.53
CA GLN A 77 0.80 2.96 -0.96
C GLN A 77 0.29 4.11 -1.84
N TRP A 78 1.19 4.97 -2.31
CA TRP A 78 0.82 6.06 -3.20
C TRP A 78 0.27 5.56 -4.53
N VAL A 79 0.97 4.63 -5.20
CA VAL A 79 0.51 3.99 -6.44
C VAL A 79 -0.88 3.38 -6.26
N ALA A 80 -1.10 2.70 -5.12
CA ALA A 80 -2.39 2.12 -4.79
C ALA A 80 -3.49 3.19 -4.64
N VAL A 81 -3.26 4.20 -3.82
CA VAL A 81 -4.25 5.26 -3.54
C VAL A 81 -4.59 6.03 -4.82
N ASP A 82 -3.59 6.52 -5.54
CA ASP A 82 -3.81 7.31 -6.75
C ASP A 82 -4.42 6.46 -7.87
N GLY A 83 -3.92 5.26 -8.10
CA GLY A 83 -4.43 4.36 -9.13
C GLY A 83 -5.87 3.92 -8.89
N LEU A 84 -6.20 3.54 -7.66
CA LEU A 84 -7.56 3.15 -7.29
C LEU A 84 -8.56 4.31 -7.44
N GLN A 85 -8.19 5.53 -7.02
CA GLN A 85 -9.05 6.71 -7.18
C GLN A 85 -9.33 7.04 -8.64
N ARG A 86 -8.34 6.93 -9.54
CA ARG A 86 -8.53 7.11 -10.99
C ARG A 86 -9.61 6.20 -11.58
N HIS A 87 -9.80 5.03 -10.97
CA HIS A 87 -10.79 4.03 -11.39
C HIS A 87 -12.05 3.98 -10.51
N GLY A 88 -12.31 5.02 -9.69
CA GLY A 88 -13.51 5.14 -8.87
C GLY A 88 -13.57 4.16 -7.69
N GLN A 89 -12.41 3.65 -7.24
CA GLN A 89 -12.29 2.77 -6.06
C GLN A 89 -11.93 3.58 -4.80
N ASP A 90 -12.63 4.70 -4.57
CA ASP A 90 -12.29 5.71 -3.57
C ASP A 90 -12.29 5.17 -2.14
N THR A 91 -13.25 4.31 -1.81
CA THR A 91 -13.35 3.70 -0.47
C THR A 91 -12.12 2.86 -0.15
N LEU A 92 -11.70 1.98 -1.06
CA LEU A 92 -10.51 1.17 -0.86
C LEU A 92 -9.24 2.03 -0.82
N ALA A 93 -9.12 2.99 -1.72
CA ALA A 93 -8.01 3.94 -1.74
C ALA A 93 -7.86 4.67 -0.40
N ARG A 94 -8.97 5.21 0.13
CA ARG A 94 -9.00 5.88 1.43
C ARG A 94 -8.59 4.95 2.57
N ARG A 95 -9.10 3.72 2.60
CA ARG A 95 -8.75 2.73 3.63
C ARG A 95 -7.25 2.42 3.62
N ILE A 96 -6.66 2.18 2.44
CA ILE A 96 -5.21 1.94 2.31
C ILE A 96 -4.42 3.13 2.85
N GLY A 97 -4.69 4.32 2.34
CA GLY A 97 -3.93 5.51 2.71
C GLY A 97 -4.09 5.89 4.19
N THR A 98 -5.31 5.81 4.74
CA THR A 98 -5.55 6.14 6.15
C THR A 98 -4.87 5.13 7.09
N ARG A 99 -4.92 3.84 6.78
CA ARG A 99 -4.23 2.81 7.57
C ARG A 99 -2.72 3.03 7.55
N PHE A 100 -2.17 3.29 6.37
CA PHE A 100 -0.74 3.57 6.24
C PHE A 100 -0.31 4.84 6.99
N LEU A 101 -1.05 5.93 6.88
CA LEU A 101 -0.78 7.17 7.64
C LEU A 101 -0.81 6.93 9.15
N ARG A 102 -1.74 6.10 9.64
CA ARG A 102 -1.79 5.72 11.06
C ARG A 102 -0.53 4.96 11.48
N THR A 103 -0.06 4.03 10.66
CA THR A 103 1.21 3.30 10.93
C THR A 103 2.39 4.25 10.95
N VAL A 104 2.50 5.15 9.98
CA VAL A 104 3.54 6.19 9.94
C VAL A 104 3.50 7.06 11.19
N GLN A 105 2.30 7.51 11.59
CA GLN A 105 2.12 8.33 12.80
C GLN A 105 2.57 7.58 14.06
N THR A 106 2.17 6.32 14.21
CA THR A 106 2.55 5.49 15.38
C THR A 106 4.07 5.35 15.50
N VAL A 107 4.76 5.15 14.37
CA VAL A 107 6.23 5.08 14.36
C VAL A 107 6.84 6.43 14.69
N TYR A 108 6.31 7.51 14.10
CA TYR A 108 6.79 8.86 14.33
C TYR A 108 6.63 9.29 15.79
N ASP A 109 5.48 9.01 16.42
CA ASP A 109 5.21 9.35 17.82
C ASP A 109 6.17 8.64 18.78
N ARG A 110 6.62 7.45 18.42
CA ARG A 110 7.56 6.67 19.23
C ARG A 110 9.03 7.04 18.99
N GLU A 111 9.41 7.27 17.73
CA GLU A 111 10.81 7.36 17.31
C GLU A 111 11.24 8.78 16.92
N GLY A 112 10.28 9.70 16.74
CA GLY A 112 10.55 11.08 16.31
C GLY A 112 11.05 11.20 14.86
N LYS A 113 10.88 10.15 14.04
CA LYS A 113 11.41 10.10 12.68
C LYS A 113 10.53 9.28 11.75
N LEU A 114 10.64 9.52 10.44
CA LEU A 114 10.11 8.65 9.40
C LEU A 114 11.18 7.66 8.98
N VAL A 115 10.76 6.46 8.58
CA VAL A 115 11.65 5.36 8.22
C VAL A 115 11.40 4.87 6.79
N GLU A 116 12.30 4.06 6.29
CA GLU A 116 12.32 3.57 4.91
C GLU A 116 11.07 2.77 4.54
N LYS A 117 10.66 1.84 5.40
CA LYS A 117 9.54 0.91 5.24
C LYS A 117 8.88 0.63 6.59
N TYR A 118 7.68 0.08 6.55
CA TYR A 118 6.85 -0.12 7.74
C TYR A 118 6.31 -1.54 7.78
N VAL A 119 6.22 -2.12 8.97
CA VAL A 119 5.43 -3.35 9.19
C VAL A 119 3.96 -2.96 9.14
N VAL A 120 3.20 -3.55 8.21
CA VAL A 120 1.80 -3.17 7.97
C VAL A 120 0.79 -4.27 8.29
N ASP A 121 1.25 -5.47 8.66
CA ASP A 121 0.37 -6.59 8.99
C ASP A 121 -0.10 -6.62 10.45
N GLY A 122 0.37 -5.69 11.28
CA GLY A 122 0.05 -5.62 12.71
C GLY A 122 0.92 -6.51 13.62
N SER A 123 1.87 -7.26 13.07
CA SER A 123 2.73 -8.17 13.86
C SER A 123 3.76 -7.44 14.73
N ALA A 124 4.12 -6.22 14.36
CA ALA A 124 5.03 -5.36 15.10
C ALA A 124 4.73 -3.89 14.86
N THR A 125 5.15 -3.04 15.80
CA THR A 125 5.13 -1.59 15.63
C THR A 125 6.55 -1.14 15.28
N GLY A 126 6.77 -0.71 14.03
CA GLY A 126 8.08 -0.21 13.60
C GLY A 126 8.37 -0.44 12.14
N GLY A 127 9.59 -0.14 11.75
CA GLY A 127 10.12 -0.52 10.46
C GLY A 127 10.46 -2.01 10.45
N GLY A 128 10.06 -2.71 9.40
CA GLY A 128 10.38 -4.12 9.24
C GLY A 128 11.87 -4.36 9.04
N GLY A 129 12.36 -5.48 9.56
CA GLY A 129 13.67 -6.01 9.24
C GLY A 129 13.80 -6.42 7.77
N GLY A 130 14.84 -7.12 7.44
CA GLY A 130 15.16 -7.64 6.12
C GLY A 130 16.65 -7.82 5.97
N GLU A 131 17.15 -7.71 4.74
CA GLU A 131 18.54 -7.98 4.37
C GLU A 131 19.55 -6.96 4.92
N TYR A 132 19.09 -5.80 5.37
CA TYR A 132 19.93 -4.73 5.93
C TYR A 132 19.17 -3.94 7.02
N PRO A 133 19.90 -3.18 7.88
CA PRO A 133 19.25 -2.33 8.88
C PRO A 133 18.31 -1.29 8.27
N LEU A 134 17.21 -1.03 8.97
CA LEU A 134 16.24 -0.01 8.59
C LEU A 134 16.90 1.36 8.45
N GLN A 135 16.59 2.06 7.36
CA GLN A 135 17.10 3.39 7.09
C GLN A 135 16.17 4.48 7.62
N ASP A 136 16.74 5.57 8.12
CA ASP A 136 16.01 6.71 8.65
C ASP A 136 15.74 7.78 7.57
N GLY A 137 14.66 8.53 7.71
CA GLY A 137 14.41 9.77 6.98
C GLY A 137 14.34 9.63 5.46
N PHE A 138 13.83 8.54 4.97
CA PHE A 138 13.81 8.21 3.54
C PHE A 138 12.94 9.19 2.73
N GLY A 139 13.47 9.72 1.63
CA GLY A 139 12.82 10.76 0.82
C GLY A 139 11.42 10.38 0.34
N TRP A 140 11.22 9.15 -0.12
CA TRP A 140 9.89 8.69 -0.55
C TRP A 140 8.89 8.56 0.61
N SER A 141 9.32 8.16 1.81
CA SER A 141 8.43 8.12 2.98
C SER A 141 7.96 9.52 3.34
N ASN A 142 8.86 10.50 3.33
CA ASN A 142 8.53 11.90 3.59
C ASN A 142 7.56 12.44 2.52
N GLY A 143 7.90 12.28 1.25
CA GLY A 143 7.10 12.80 0.14
C GLY A 143 5.71 12.16 0.06
N VAL A 144 5.63 10.84 0.17
CA VAL A 144 4.35 10.11 0.12
C VAL A 144 3.48 10.43 1.33
N THR A 145 4.05 10.53 2.53
CA THR A 145 3.30 10.92 3.73
C THR A 145 2.66 12.29 3.54
N LEU A 146 3.40 13.28 3.08
CA LEU A 146 2.86 14.62 2.79
C LEU A 146 1.78 14.57 1.71
N ALA A 147 2.00 13.84 0.63
CA ALA A 147 1.05 13.73 -0.47
C ALA A 147 -0.27 13.03 -0.03
N LEU A 148 -0.17 12.00 0.81
CA LEU A 148 -1.34 11.31 1.35
C LEU A 148 -2.10 12.19 2.36
N LEU A 149 -1.40 12.94 3.22
CA LEU A 149 -2.02 13.90 4.13
C LEU A 149 -2.78 14.97 3.36
N ASP A 150 -2.18 15.56 2.34
CA ASP A 150 -2.85 16.55 1.50
C ASP A 150 -4.09 15.95 0.81
N ARG A 151 -3.95 14.79 0.19
CA ARG A 151 -5.03 14.14 -0.58
C ARG A 151 -6.20 13.64 0.26
N LEU A 152 -5.92 13.07 1.42
CA LEU A 152 -6.94 12.40 2.23
C LEU A 152 -7.49 13.26 3.37
N CYS A 153 -6.72 14.26 3.83
CA CYS A 153 -7.05 15.08 4.98
C CYS A 153 -7.42 16.53 4.66
N ALA A 154 -7.02 17.08 3.51
CA ALA A 154 -7.49 18.38 3.06
C ALA A 154 -8.81 18.24 2.28
N PRO A 155 -9.86 19.04 2.56
CA PRO A 155 -9.91 20.31 3.28
C PRO A 155 -10.58 20.26 4.68
N LYS A 156 -10.70 19.13 5.34
CA LYS A 156 -11.51 19.02 6.57
C LYS A 156 -10.73 18.89 7.88
N ARG A 157 -9.41 18.99 7.95
CA ARG A 157 -8.66 18.81 9.21
C ARG A 157 -9.04 17.58 10.06
N VAL A 158 -9.50 16.48 9.44
CA VAL A 158 -10.16 15.33 10.10
C VAL A 158 -9.22 14.10 10.15
N CYS A 159 -7.93 14.30 10.22
CA CYS A 159 -7.03 13.17 10.52
C CYS A 159 -6.69 13.06 12.02
N ASN A 160 -7.33 13.88 12.87
CA ASN A 160 -6.97 13.98 14.29
C ASN A 160 -7.78 13.12 15.26
N SER A 161 -8.67 12.22 14.83
CA SER A 161 -9.33 11.33 15.78
C SER A 161 -9.42 9.91 15.25
N ALA A 162 -8.81 9.00 15.99
CA ALA A 162 -8.86 7.56 15.77
C ALA A 162 -10.29 6.96 15.94
N GLN A 163 -11.33 7.78 16.07
CA GLN A 163 -12.68 7.36 16.46
C GLN A 163 -13.75 7.49 15.39
N GLU A 164 -13.52 8.15 14.24
CA GLU A 164 -14.61 8.42 13.29
C GLU A 164 -14.62 7.53 12.03
N VAL A 165 -13.76 6.53 11.92
CA VAL A 165 -13.70 5.66 10.72
C VAL A 165 -14.56 4.39 10.87
N GLU A 166 -15.11 4.12 12.05
CA GLU A 166 -15.88 2.88 12.32
C GLU A 166 -17.42 3.02 12.11
N THR A 167 -17.93 4.17 11.74
CA THR A 167 -19.40 4.40 11.66
C THR A 167 -19.92 4.73 10.26
N ALA A 168 -19.20 4.41 9.20
CA ALA A 168 -19.71 4.55 7.83
C ALA A 168 -19.73 3.19 7.15
N ASP A 169 -20.60 2.29 7.62
CA ASP A 169 -21.15 1.17 6.85
C ASP A 169 -22.38 1.61 6.05
#